data_64b47664c3f0cf8c5fda988d69c4ef9e
#
_entry.id   64b47664c3f0cf8c5fda988d69c4ef9e
#
_cell.length_a   1.000
_cell.length_b   1.000
_cell.length_c   1.000
_cell.angle_alpha   90.00
_cell.angle_beta   90.00
_cell.angle_gamma   90.00
#
_symmetry.space_group_name_H-M   'P 1'
#
loop_
_entity.id
_entity.type
_entity.pdbx_description
1 polymer ?
#
loop_
_entity_poly.entity_id
_entity_poly.type
_entity_poly.pdbx_seq_one_letter_code
_entity_poly.pdbx_strand_id
1 'polypeptide(L)'
;LQQLTAQGGLIAGFETPTRFLPSDATQRSRLQALPPADVLQQRMQQAVQGLPVDAAVLQPFVQDVAQAREKPLLTRQSLQGTAMALALEAMLQQHATHATALLPVRGLNDAEGNPQSVNGAAVQQALAAAGLAQAGSDEVLFIDIGQETAELYERYFQRALYMALVSLQAIVMLLALTLRSVRRMVRVLMPLLVAELVVVA
;
A
#
# COMPACT_ATOMS: atom_id res chain seq x y z
N LEU A 1 5.27 5.61 12.91
CA LEU A 1 5.33 5.80 11.46
C LEU A 1 5.72 7.23 11.09
N GLN A 2 5.11 8.28 11.68
CA GLN A 2 5.51 9.68 11.43
C GLN A 2 7.00 9.92 11.69
N GLN A 3 7.59 9.30 12.69
CA GLN A 3 9.03 9.40 12.94
C GLN A 3 9.87 8.72 11.85
N LEU A 4 9.38 7.63 11.26
CA LEU A 4 10.08 6.93 10.16
C LEU A 4 10.09 7.74 8.86
N THR A 5 9.10 8.61 8.66
CA THR A 5 9.09 9.55 7.52
C THR A 5 9.98 10.76 7.79
N ALA A 6 10.12 11.21 9.06
CA ALA A 6 10.82 12.43 9.43
C ALA A 6 12.32 12.21 9.76
N GLN A 7 12.67 11.10 10.38
CA GLN A 7 14.00 10.87 10.98
C GLN A 7 14.98 10.07 10.13
N GLY A 8 14.84 9.97 8.88
CA GLY A 8 15.86 9.29 8.08
C GLY A 8 15.38 8.75 6.75
N GLY A 9 14.18 9.09 6.36
CA GLY A 9 13.68 8.69 5.05
C GLY A 9 13.64 7.17 4.86
N LEU A 10 13.27 6.41 5.87
CA LEU A 10 13.08 4.96 5.73
C LEU A 10 11.85 4.63 4.88
N ILE A 11 10.84 5.50 4.91
CA ILE A 11 9.61 5.39 4.14
C ILE A 11 9.23 6.74 3.55
N ALA A 12 8.67 6.77 2.35
CA ALA A 12 8.16 7.98 1.71
C ALA A 12 6.83 8.43 2.30
N GLY A 13 6.04 7.50 2.80
CA GLY A 13 4.73 7.78 3.38
C GLY A 13 3.99 6.53 3.80
N PHE A 14 2.85 6.74 4.43
CA PHE A 14 1.96 5.68 4.86
C PHE A 14 0.51 6.13 4.79
N GLU A 15 -0.41 5.19 4.66
CA GLU A 15 -1.84 5.44 4.70
C GLU A 15 -2.41 4.95 6.03
N THR A 16 -3.43 5.66 6.54
CA THR A 16 -4.09 5.28 7.80
C THR A 16 -5.61 5.37 7.67
N PRO A 17 -6.37 4.52 8.38
CA PRO A 17 -7.83 4.63 8.45
C PRO A 17 -8.31 6.00 8.94
N THR A 18 -7.50 6.68 9.78
CA THR A 18 -7.82 8.01 10.33
C THR A 18 -7.84 9.12 9.29
N ARG A 19 -7.34 8.85 8.06
CA ARG A 19 -7.47 9.77 6.93
C ARG A 19 -8.93 9.86 6.46
N PHE A 20 -9.65 8.73 6.49
CA PHE A 20 -11.06 8.64 6.07
C PHE A 20 -12.03 8.90 7.23
N LEU A 21 -11.69 8.41 8.40
CA LEU A 21 -12.47 8.60 9.62
C LEU A 21 -11.57 9.07 10.77
N PRO A 22 -11.36 10.39 10.92
CA PRO A 22 -10.61 10.94 12.05
C PRO A 22 -11.30 10.64 13.37
N SER A 23 -10.53 10.56 14.46
CA SER A 23 -11.11 10.41 15.80
C SER A 23 -12.04 11.57 16.15
N ASP A 24 -13.01 11.32 17.02
CA ASP A 24 -13.95 12.35 17.50
C ASP A 24 -13.23 13.58 18.04
N ALA A 25 -12.14 13.37 18.79
CA ALA A 25 -11.33 14.46 19.32
C ALA A 25 -10.72 15.32 18.20
N THR A 26 -10.18 14.67 17.16
CA THR A 26 -9.64 15.37 16.00
C THR A 26 -10.71 16.11 15.22
N GLN A 27 -11.87 15.50 15.03
CA GLN A 27 -13.00 16.14 14.34
C GLN A 27 -13.47 17.37 15.09
N ARG A 28 -13.68 17.26 16.43
CA ARG A 28 -14.08 18.40 17.28
C ARG A 28 -13.05 19.52 17.24
N SER A 29 -11.76 19.19 17.34
CA SER A 29 -10.69 20.18 17.24
C SER A 29 -10.71 20.93 15.91
N ARG A 30 -10.92 20.22 14.80
CA ARG A 30 -11.03 20.82 13.46
C ARG A 30 -12.26 21.72 13.34
N LEU A 31 -13.40 21.29 13.83
CA LEU A 31 -14.64 22.09 13.82
C LEU A 31 -14.49 23.35 14.69
N GLN A 32 -13.83 23.26 15.85
CA GLN A 32 -13.56 24.41 16.71
C GLN A 32 -12.57 25.40 16.08
N ALA A 33 -11.64 24.91 15.25
CA ALA A 33 -10.68 25.76 14.54
C ALA A 33 -11.32 26.58 13.40
N LEU A 34 -12.52 26.19 12.92
CA LEU A 34 -13.23 26.99 11.92
C LEU A 34 -13.71 28.29 12.55
N PRO A 35 -13.46 29.45 11.92
CA PRO A 35 -13.88 30.74 12.47
C PRO A 35 -15.41 30.87 12.51
N PRO A 36 -15.96 31.62 13.48
CA PRO A 36 -17.36 32.04 13.43
C PRO A 36 -17.70 32.82 12.16
N ALA A 37 -18.96 32.80 11.73
CA ALA A 37 -19.38 33.38 10.44
C ALA A 37 -19.08 34.88 10.34
N ASP A 38 -19.30 35.63 11.43
CA ASP A 38 -19.01 37.06 11.53
C ASP A 38 -17.51 37.36 11.36
N VAL A 39 -16.66 36.60 12.06
CA VAL A 39 -15.18 36.74 11.96
C VAL A 39 -14.71 36.36 10.55
N LEU A 40 -15.27 35.27 9.98
CA LEU A 40 -14.92 34.84 8.64
C LEU A 40 -15.30 35.91 7.62
N GLN A 41 -16.52 36.44 7.69
CA GLN A 41 -17.01 37.49 6.82
C GLN A 41 -16.14 38.76 6.87
N GLN A 42 -15.76 39.19 8.07
CA GLN A 42 -14.88 40.35 8.25
C GLN A 42 -13.49 40.10 7.61
N ARG A 43 -12.90 38.91 7.85
CA ARG A 43 -11.60 38.54 7.23
C ARG A 43 -11.69 38.47 5.71
N MET A 44 -12.78 37.96 5.17
CA MET A 44 -13.01 37.90 3.73
C MET A 44 -13.12 39.29 3.10
N GLN A 45 -13.88 40.19 3.74
CA GLN A 45 -13.98 41.58 3.32
C GLN A 45 -12.64 42.29 3.28
N GLN A 46 -11.80 42.04 4.30
CA GLN A 46 -10.42 42.57 4.35
C GLN A 46 -9.52 41.97 3.27
N ALA A 47 -9.63 40.65 3.02
CA ALA A 47 -8.79 39.95 2.06
C ALA A 47 -9.09 40.34 0.60
N VAL A 48 -10.29 40.75 0.29
CA VAL A 48 -10.65 41.18 -1.09
C VAL A 48 -10.41 42.68 -1.36
N GLN A 49 -9.96 43.44 -0.35
CA GLN A 49 -9.63 44.87 -0.55
C GLN A 49 -8.50 45.00 -1.58
N GLY A 50 -8.76 45.75 -2.63
CA GLY A 50 -7.80 45.95 -3.73
C GLY A 50 -7.75 44.81 -4.77
N LEU A 51 -8.58 43.81 -4.63
CA LEU A 51 -8.76 42.75 -5.62
C LEU A 51 -10.01 43.02 -6.46
N PRO A 52 -10.03 42.61 -7.75
CA PRO A 52 -11.22 42.75 -8.63
C PRO A 52 -12.28 41.65 -8.31
N VAL A 53 -12.54 41.39 -7.04
CA VAL A 53 -13.51 40.38 -6.55
C VAL A 53 -14.46 41.03 -5.58
N ASP A 54 -15.76 40.85 -5.81
CA ASP A 54 -16.80 41.30 -4.89
C ASP A 54 -16.90 40.33 -3.70
N ALA A 55 -16.85 40.86 -2.49
CA ALA A 55 -17.03 40.07 -1.26
C ALA A 55 -18.40 39.35 -1.22
N ALA A 56 -19.42 39.87 -1.90
CA ALA A 56 -20.73 39.24 -1.98
C ALA A 56 -20.69 37.86 -2.66
N VAL A 57 -19.80 37.66 -3.62
CA VAL A 57 -19.63 36.36 -4.32
C VAL A 57 -19.15 35.27 -3.36
N LEU A 58 -18.48 35.66 -2.26
CA LEU A 58 -17.94 34.74 -1.25
C LEU A 58 -18.93 34.41 -0.13
N GLN A 59 -20.11 35.02 -0.13
CA GLN A 59 -21.14 34.78 0.89
C GLN A 59 -21.58 33.31 0.99
N PRO A 60 -21.75 32.54 -0.09
CA PRO A 60 -22.04 31.10 -0.01
C PRO A 60 -20.99 30.33 0.77
N PHE A 61 -19.70 30.62 0.59
CA PHE A 61 -18.62 30.00 1.35
C PHE A 61 -18.72 30.26 2.85
N VAL A 62 -19.05 31.49 3.25
CA VAL A 62 -19.27 31.82 4.69
C VAL A 62 -20.41 31.00 5.27
N GLN A 63 -21.51 30.85 4.49
CA GLN A 63 -22.65 30.03 4.90
C GLN A 63 -22.29 28.55 5.00
N ASP A 64 -21.52 28.01 4.04
CA ASP A 64 -21.07 26.62 4.04
C ASP A 64 -20.19 26.31 5.25
N VAL A 65 -19.28 27.23 5.61
CA VAL A 65 -18.45 27.09 6.82
C VAL A 65 -19.30 27.14 8.09
N ALA A 66 -20.26 28.03 8.16
CA ALA A 66 -21.21 28.10 9.30
C ALA A 66 -21.98 26.79 9.45
N GLN A 67 -22.53 26.26 8.37
CA GLN A 67 -23.22 24.97 8.34
C GLN A 67 -22.28 23.82 8.72
N ALA A 68 -21.03 23.83 8.23
CA ALA A 68 -20.06 22.79 8.55
C ALA A 68 -19.74 22.70 10.04
N ARG A 69 -19.74 23.82 10.76
CA ARG A 69 -19.54 23.87 12.22
C ARG A 69 -20.64 23.19 13.01
N GLU A 70 -21.87 23.17 12.48
CA GLU A 70 -23.07 22.61 13.14
C GLU A 70 -23.31 21.14 12.74
N LYS A 71 -22.55 20.62 11.74
CA LYS A 71 -22.73 19.25 11.31
C LYS A 71 -22.30 18.25 12.40
N PRO A 72 -23.03 17.15 12.57
CA PRO A 72 -22.62 16.07 13.46
C PRO A 72 -21.29 15.48 13.02
N LEU A 73 -20.57 14.90 13.98
CA LEU A 73 -19.31 14.21 13.69
C LEU A 73 -19.54 13.05 12.72
N LEU A 74 -18.58 12.83 11.84
CA LEU A 74 -18.57 11.68 10.94
C LEU A 74 -18.44 10.41 11.79
N THR A 75 -19.29 9.46 11.51
CA THR A 75 -19.27 8.11 12.08
C THR A 75 -19.09 7.08 10.99
N ARG A 76 -18.71 5.86 11.35
CA ARG A 76 -18.65 4.76 10.40
C ARG A 76 -19.99 4.55 9.67
N GLN A 77 -21.10 4.72 10.40
CA GLN A 77 -22.45 4.58 9.84
C GLN A 77 -22.77 5.67 8.81
N SER A 78 -22.34 6.91 9.06
CA SER A 78 -22.56 8.02 8.11
C SER A 78 -21.77 7.88 6.80
N LEU A 79 -20.73 7.05 6.78
CA LEU A 79 -19.95 6.75 5.58
C LEU A 79 -20.53 5.60 4.74
N GLN A 80 -21.50 4.84 5.26
CA GLN A 80 -22.08 3.69 4.54
C GLN A 80 -22.61 4.10 3.16
N GLY A 81 -22.36 3.24 2.17
CA GLY A 81 -22.74 3.49 0.79
C GLY A 81 -21.81 4.46 0.02
N THR A 82 -20.73 4.92 0.65
CA THR A 82 -19.73 5.79 -0.03
C THR A 82 -18.46 5.03 -0.35
N ALA A 83 -17.66 5.55 -1.30
CA ALA A 83 -16.33 5.03 -1.61
C ALA A 83 -15.39 5.10 -0.39
N MET A 84 -15.61 6.04 0.53
CA MET A 84 -14.83 6.16 1.78
C MET A 84 -15.08 4.99 2.72
N ALA A 85 -16.31 4.45 2.76
CA ALA A 85 -16.63 3.27 3.56
C ALA A 85 -15.83 2.05 3.09
N LEU A 86 -15.76 1.83 1.77
CA LEU A 86 -14.97 0.73 1.19
C LEU A 86 -13.49 0.85 1.53
N ALA A 87 -12.91 2.05 1.41
CA ALA A 87 -11.52 2.30 1.77
C ALA A 87 -11.28 2.07 3.27
N LEU A 88 -12.18 2.52 4.12
CA LEU A 88 -12.10 2.33 5.57
C LEU A 88 -12.21 0.83 5.93
N GLU A 89 -13.13 0.09 5.33
CA GLU A 89 -13.33 -1.35 5.56
C GLU A 89 -12.13 -2.18 5.10
N ALA A 90 -11.50 -1.80 3.99
CA ALA A 90 -10.28 -2.45 3.51
C ALA A 90 -9.10 -2.25 4.48
N MET A 91 -9.05 -1.12 5.19
CA MET A 91 -7.94 -0.78 6.09
C MET A 91 -8.22 -1.08 7.56
N LEU A 92 -9.49 -1.19 7.98
CA LEU A 92 -9.88 -1.37 9.37
C LEU A 92 -10.93 -2.47 9.49
N GLN A 93 -10.48 -3.63 9.94
CA GLN A 93 -11.33 -4.77 10.25
C GLN A 93 -11.65 -4.80 11.74
N GLN A 94 -12.93 -4.87 12.06
CA GLN A 94 -13.41 -4.93 13.42
C GLN A 94 -13.89 -6.34 13.74
N HIS A 95 -13.30 -6.95 14.75
CA HIS A 95 -13.69 -8.24 15.30
C HIS A 95 -14.45 -8.02 16.62
N ALA A 96 -15.03 -9.06 17.17
CA ALA A 96 -15.80 -8.96 18.40
C ALA A 96 -14.98 -8.50 19.61
N THR A 97 -13.69 -8.84 19.67
CA THR A 97 -12.80 -8.57 20.81
C THR A 97 -11.65 -7.63 20.49
N HIS A 98 -11.34 -7.41 19.22
CA HIS A 98 -10.20 -6.58 18.79
C HIS A 98 -10.49 -5.92 17.44
N ALA A 99 -9.67 -4.96 17.08
CA ALA A 99 -9.67 -4.35 15.75
C ALA A 99 -8.29 -4.50 15.11
N THR A 100 -8.26 -4.83 13.83
CA THR A 100 -7.03 -4.93 13.04
C THR A 100 -7.00 -3.79 12.04
N ALA A 101 -5.92 -3.01 12.05
CA ALA A 101 -5.69 -1.94 11.09
C ALA A 101 -4.54 -2.30 10.14
N LEU A 102 -4.81 -2.24 8.84
CA LEU A 102 -3.81 -2.37 7.79
C LEU A 102 -3.32 -0.97 7.42
N LEU A 103 -2.01 -0.76 7.53
CA LEU A 103 -1.36 0.51 7.27
C LEU A 103 -0.39 0.36 6.09
N PRO A 104 -0.84 0.58 4.84
CA PRO A 104 0.04 0.52 3.68
C PRO A 104 1.18 1.53 3.82
N VAL A 105 2.40 1.06 3.60
CA VAL A 105 3.62 1.86 3.64
C VAL A 105 4.22 1.96 2.25
N ARG A 106 4.67 3.14 1.86
CA ARG A 106 5.34 3.38 0.58
C ARG A 106 6.83 3.56 0.78
N GLY A 107 7.63 2.85 -0.04
CA GLY A 107 9.07 3.05 -0.12
C GLY A 107 9.44 4.40 -0.72
N LEU A 108 10.70 4.77 -0.57
CA LEU A 108 11.29 5.94 -1.22
C LEU A 108 11.34 5.72 -2.73
N ASN A 109 11.39 6.80 -3.48
CA ASN A 109 11.70 6.71 -4.90
C ASN A 109 13.22 6.75 -5.13
N ASP A 110 13.69 6.07 -6.17
CA ASP A 110 15.06 6.22 -6.65
C ASP A 110 15.28 7.58 -7.36
N ALA A 111 16.50 7.80 -7.87
CA ALA A 111 16.83 9.02 -8.59
C ALA A 111 16.03 9.19 -9.90
N GLU A 112 15.54 8.10 -10.45
CA GLU A 112 14.73 8.01 -11.66
C GLU A 112 13.22 8.16 -11.37
N GLY A 113 12.82 8.21 -10.10
CA GLY A 113 11.43 8.36 -9.65
C GLY A 113 10.66 7.05 -9.51
N ASN A 114 11.31 5.88 -9.63
CA ASN A 114 10.66 4.59 -9.44
C ASN A 114 10.56 4.25 -7.95
N PRO A 115 9.45 3.61 -7.51
CA PRO A 115 9.29 3.22 -6.12
C PRO A 115 10.26 2.10 -5.74
N GLN A 116 11.07 2.34 -4.71
CA GLN A 116 11.94 1.32 -4.11
C GLN A 116 11.19 0.47 -3.08
N SER A 117 11.65 -0.76 -2.89
CA SER A 117 11.17 -1.59 -1.78
C SER A 117 11.55 -0.96 -0.44
N VAL A 118 10.67 -1.09 0.54
CA VAL A 118 10.94 -0.64 1.91
C VAL A 118 11.98 -1.55 2.53
N ASN A 119 12.97 -0.99 3.23
CA ASN A 119 13.91 -1.79 3.99
C ASN A 119 13.21 -2.39 5.23
N GLY A 120 12.69 -3.60 5.10
CA GLY A 120 11.93 -4.30 6.12
C GLY A 120 12.69 -4.47 7.43
N ALA A 121 13.99 -4.79 7.35
CA ALA A 121 14.83 -4.95 8.54
C ALA A 121 14.95 -3.64 9.35
N ALA A 122 15.14 -2.52 8.66
CA ALA A 122 15.22 -1.21 9.30
C ALA A 122 13.88 -0.79 9.94
N VAL A 123 12.75 -1.10 9.26
CA VAL A 123 11.42 -0.85 9.83
C VAL A 123 11.16 -1.71 11.05
N GLN A 124 11.49 -3.00 11.01
CA GLN A 124 11.35 -3.89 12.16
C GLN A 124 12.21 -3.45 13.35
N GLN A 125 13.45 -3.03 13.12
CA GLN A 125 14.31 -2.47 14.17
C GLN A 125 13.71 -1.21 14.78
N ALA A 126 13.16 -0.32 13.97
CA ALA A 126 12.52 0.90 14.45
C ALA A 126 11.23 0.62 15.24
N LEU A 127 10.44 -0.38 14.83
CA LEU A 127 9.27 -0.85 15.58
C LEU A 127 9.67 -1.46 16.93
N ALA A 128 10.74 -2.26 16.94
CA ALA A 128 11.29 -2.83 18.16
C ALA A 128 11.82 -1.75 19.13
N ALA A 129 12.54 -0.76 18.60
CA ALA A 129 13.04 0.37 19.37
C ALA A 129 11.90 1.23 19.96
N ALA A 130 10.75 1.31 19.27
CA ALA A 130 9.55 1.97 19.75
C ALA A 130 8.73 1.13 20.75
N GLY A 131 9.16 -0.10 21.08
CA GLY A 131 8.43 -1.02 21.97
C GLY A 131 7.17 -1.63 21.36
N LEU A 132 6.99 -1.53 20.04
CA LEU A 132 5.79 -1.98 19.33
C LEU A 132 5.89 -3.41 18.78
N ALA A 133 7.08 -4.03 18.85
CA ALA A 133 7.34 -5.40 18.38
C ALA A 133 7.14 -6.47 19.46
N GLN A 134 6.62 -6.11 20.64
CA GLN A 134 6.41 -7.08 21.72
C GLN A 134 5.03 -7.75 21.56
N ALA A 135 5.02 -9.08 21.66
CA ALA A 135 3.79 -9.86 21.67
C ALA A 135 2.89 -9.44 22.85
N GLY A 136 1.73 -8.94 22.51
CA GLY A 136 0.71 -8.45 23.44
C GLY A 136 -0.58 -8.14 22.72
N SER A 137 -1.51 -7.45 23.39
CA SER A 137 -2.81 -7.08 22.80
C SER A 137 -2.70 -6.11 21.59
N ASP A 138 -1.58 -5.40 21.47
CA ASP A 138 -1.32 -4.43 20.40
C ASP A 138 -0.10 -4.86 19.57
N GLU A 139 -0.15 -6.05 18.97
CA GLU A 139 0.91 -6.55 18.12
C GLU A 139 0.95 -5.79 16.79
N VAL A 140 2.12 -5.23 16.48
CA VAL A 140 2.40 -4.61 15.18
C VAL A 140 3.25 -5.56 14.35
N LEU A 141 2.68 -6.07 13.27
CA LEU A 141 3.36 -6.93 12.31
C LEU A 141 3.71 -6.14 11.05
N PHE A 142 4.98 -6.13 10.69
CA PHE A 142 5.42 -5.63 9.39
C PHE A 142 5.48 -6.79 8.39
N ILE A 143 4.76 -6.64 7.27
CA ILE A 143 4.71 -7.62 6.18
C ILE A 143 5.26 -6.95 4.92
N ASP A 144 6.34 -7.49 4.38
CA ASP A 144 6.88 -7.11 3.08
C ASP A 144 6.32 -8.02 1.99
N ILE A 145 5.22 -7.59 1.36
CA ILE A 145 4.56 -8.36 0.30
C ILE A 145 5.49 -8.56 -0.90
N GLY A 146 6.38 -7.60 -1.19
CA GLY A 146 7.33 -7.69 -2.29
C GLY A 146 8.35 -8.81 -2.06
N GLN A 147 8.93 -8.86 -0.89
CA GLN A 147 9.91 -9.88 -0.53
C GLN A 147 9.27 -11.28 -0.46
N GLU A 148 8.12 -11.40 0.20
CA GLU A 148 7.37 -12.67 0.27
C GLU A 148 7.00 -13.19 -1.14
N THR A 149 6.58 -12.30 -2.04
CA THR A 149 6.25 -12.67 -3.41
C THR A 149 7.49 -13.11 -4.18
N ALA A 150 8.63 -12.42 -4.02
CA ALA A 150 9.88 -12.77 -4.68
C ALA A 150 10.40 -14.14 -4.22
N GLU A 151 10.34 -14.44 -2.91
CA GLU A 151 10.72 -15.76 -2.37
C GLU A 151 9.82 -16.88 -2.88
N LEU A 152 8.51 -16.63 -2.97
CA LEU A 152 7.57 -17.58 -3.55
C LEU A 152 7.90 -17.84 -5.03
N TYR A 153 8.18 -16.79 -5.79
CA TYR A 153 8.52 -16.90 -7.21
C TYR A 153 9.79 -17.71 -7.42
N GLU A 154 10.83 -17.46 -6.63
CA GLU A 154 12.10 -18.19 -6.67
C GLU A 154 11.90 -19.68 -6.37
N ARG A 155 11.14 -20.02 -5.32
CA ARG A 155 10.82 -21.41 -4.97
C ARG A 155 10.03 -22.12 -6.06
N TYR A 156 9.04 -21.43 -6.66
CA TYR A 156 8.28 -21.99 -7.77
C TYR A 156 9.14 -22.20 -9.01
N PHE A 157 9.98 -21.23 -9.34
CA PHE A 157 10.90 -21.31 -10.47
C PHE A 157 11.89 -22.46 -10.33
N GLN A 158 12.54 -22.60 -9.18
CA GLN A 158 13.46 -23.70 -8.90
C GLN A 158 12.75 -25.07 -8.99
N ARG A 159 11.54 -25.17 -8.47
CA ARG A 159 10.75 -26.41 -8.54
C ARG A 159 10.33 -26.74 -9.96
N ALA A 160 9.92 -25.74 -10.74
CA ALA A 160 9.58 -25.91 -12.15
C ALA A 160 10.81 -26.37 -12.98
N LEU A 161 11.96 -25.74 -12.74
CA LEU A 161 13.23 -26.13 -13.38
C LEU A 161 13.65 -27.56 -13.03
N TYR A 162 13.52 -27.92 -11.75
CA TYR A 162 13.80 -29.30 -11.31
C TYR A 162 12.88 -30.32 -12.00
N MET A 163 11.58 -30.04 -12.07
CA MET A 163 10.63 -30.92 -12.76
C MET A 163 10.91 -31.01 -14.27
N ALA A 164 11.28 -29.90 -14.90
CA ALA A 164 11.68 -29.88 -16.32
C ALA A 164 12.92 -30.76 -16.57
N LEU A 165 13.92 -30.67 -15.70
CA LEU A 165 15.11 -31.50 -15.80
C LEU A 165 14.81 -32.99 -15.60
N VAL A 166 13.97 -33.34 -14.62
CA VAL A 166 13.55 -34.75 -14.38
C VAL A 166 12.79 -35.30 -15.59
N SER A 167 11.87 -34.53 -16.17
CA SER A 167 11.13 -34.96 -17.35
C SER A 167 12.00 -35.09 -18.58
N LEU A 168 12.95 -34.16 -18.79
CA LEU A 168 13.94 -34.26 -19.86
C LEU A 168 14.81 -35.52 -19.70
N GLN A 169 15.28 -35.80 -18.49
CA GLN A 169 16.05 -37.01 -18.20
C GLN A 169 15.26 -38.28 -18.45
N ALA A 170 13.97 -38.32 -18.09
CA ALA A 170 13.11 -39.44 -18.38
C ALA A 170 12.92 -39.66 -19.88
N ILE A 171 12.74 -38.59 -20.66
CA ILE A 171 12.64 -38.63 -22.12
C ILE A 171 13.93 -39.14 -22.74
N VAL A 172 15.09 -38.62 -22.30
CA VAL A 172 16.41 -39.07 -22.78
C VAL A 172 16.63 -40.56 -22.49
N MET A 173 16.26 -41.01 -21.27
CA MET A 173 16.38 -42.41 -20.87
C MET A 173 15.48 -43.31 -21.73
N LEU A 174 14.26 -42.92 -21.99
CA LEU A 174 13.31 -43.66 -22.82
C LEU A 174 13.77 -43.74 -24.26
N LEU A 175 14.30 -42.62 -24.82
CA LEU A 175 14.91 -42.59 -26.15
C LEU A 175 16.16 -43.48 -26.24
N ALA A 176 17.00 -43.50 -25.20
CA ALA A 176 18.19 -44.33 -25.14
C ALA A 176 17.84 -45.83 -25.15
N LEU A 177 16.81 -46.22 -24.39
CA LEU A 177 16.33 -47.60 -24.37
C LEU A 177 15.72 -48.02 -25.71
N THR A 178 14.98 -47.13 -26.37
CA THR A 178 14.25 -47.45 -27.64
C THR A 178 15.16 -47.44 -28.85
N LEU A 179 16.08 -46.45 -28.98
CA LEU A 179 16.89 -46.27 -30.19
C LEU A 179 18.20 -47.04 -30.14
N ARG A 180 18.65 -47.52 -28.97
CA ARG A 180 19.90 -48.29 -28.79
C ARG A 180 21.15 -47.72 -29.49
N SER A 181 21.10 -46.45 -29.94
CA SER A 181 22.18 -45.78 -30.66
C SER A 181 22.21 -44.30 -30.29
N VAL A 182 23.30 -43.87 -29.62
CA VAL A 182 23.54 -42.49 -29.24
C VAL A 182 23.47 -41.52 -30.42
N ARG A 183 23.96 -41.94 -31.59
CA ARG A 183 23.95 -41.11 -32.79
C ARG A 183 22.55 -40.80 -33.31
N ARG A 184 21.59 -41.74 -33.18
CA ARG A 184 20.20 -41.53 -33.55
C ARG A 184 19.47 -40.69 -32.49
N MET A 185 19.77 -40.86 -31.22
CA MET A 185 19.23 -40.10 -30.12
C MET A 185 19.59 -38.61 -30.25
N VAL A 186 20.87 -38.28 -30.48
CA VAL A 186 21.31 -36.89 -30.67
C VAL A 186 20.62 -36.24 -31.88
N ARG A 187 20.42 -36.98 -32.98
CA ARG A 187 19.75 -36.45 -34.18
C ARG A 187 18.27 -36.11 -33.92
N VAL A 188 17.60 -36.79 -33.00
CA VAL A 188 16.19 -36.53 -32.63
C VAL A 188 16.10 -35.43 -31.56
N LEU A 189 17.05 -35.37 -30.63
CA LEU A 189 17.06 -34.38 -29.55
C LEU A 189 17.50 -32.99 -30.01
N MET A 190 18.42 -32.89 -30.99
CA MET A 190 18.93 -31.59 -31.46
C MET A 190 17.83 -30.61 -31.92
N PRO A 191 16.89 -30.99 -32.79
CA PRO A 191 15.83 -30.07 -33.19
C PRO A 191 14.96 -29.63 -32.04
N LEU A 192 14.74 -30.49 -31.05
CA LEU A 192 13.92 -30.22 -29.87
C LEU A 192 14.63 -29.19 -28.96
N LEU A 193 15.91 -29.36 -28.70
CA LEU A 193 16.70 -28.41 -27.92
C LEU A 193 16.85 -27.04 -28.62
N VAL A 194 16.96 -27.04 -29.95
CA VAL A 194 17.02 -25.78 -30.72
C VAL A 194 15.66 -25.06 -30.65
N ALA A 195 14.54 -25.80 -30.74
CA ALA A 195 13.21 -25.22 -30.62
C ALA A 195 12.94 -24.64 -29.22
N GLU A 196 13.35 -25.33 -28.15
CA GLU A 196 13.26 -24.78 -26.78
C GLU A 196 14.13 -23.53 -26.61
N LEU A 197 15.36 -23.52 -27.11
CA LEU A 197 16.24 -22.35 -27.04
C LEU A 197 15.66 -21.13 -27.75
N VAL A 198 14.98 -21.32 -28.87
CA VAL A 198 14.33 -20.23 -29.63
C VAL A 198 13.10 -19.69 -28.90
N VAL A 199 12.41 -20.51 -28.11
CA VAL A 199 11.21 -20.09 -27.35
C VAL A 199 11.60 -19.34 -26.06
N VAL A 200 12.76 -19.64 -25.47
CA VAL A 200 13.23 -19.06 -24.21
C VAL A 200 14.11 -17.80 -24.44
N ALA A 201 14.64 -17.60 -25.64
CA ALA A 201 15.41 -16.41 -26.01
C ALA A 201 14.52 -15.23 -26.39
#